data_65c8ed3afac7e451f9de6665f81d28ce
#
_entry.id   65c8ed3afac7e451f9de6665f81d28ce
#
_cell.length_a   1.000
_cell.length_b   1.000
_cell.length_c   1.000
_cell.angle_alpha   90.00
_cell.angle_beta   90.00
_cell.angle_gamma   90.00
#
_symmetry.space_group_name_H-M   'P 1'
#
loop_
_entity.id
_entity.type
_entity.pdbx_description
1 polymer ?
#
loop_
_entity_poly.entity_id
_entity_poly.type
_entity_poly.pdbx_seq_one_letter_code
_entity_poly.pdbx_strand_id
1 'polypeptide(L)'
;MRIVIDLQGAQCDSRFRGIGRYSLSLALAMARNAGKHDVWLALNSAFPQSILELRQTFKGLIDPANIRIFNNSGHTAEVEPTNAWRVRTSERMREHFLEQLKPDIIHIPTLFEGYGDDAVTSVGSYTSGHNTAVTIHDLIPLMDQANYLPNPGIRDFYFRKIESLKRPGLLLAISESSRMEAIEHLAWSPEKIINTSEGADAHFKQIELSEERKSQLRSQYGIARKMVMYAPGGFDSRKNFDGLMQAYSL
;
A
#
# COMPACT_ATOMS: atom_id res chain seq x y z
N MET A 1 -10.61 -19.41 -8.25
CA MET A 1 -10.89 -17.98 -8.49
C MET A 1 -9.64 -17.33 -9.04
N ARG A 2 -9.83 -16.38 -9.97
CA ARG A 2 -8.74 -15.50 -10.42
C ARG A 2 -8.73 -14.24 -9.57
N ILE A 3 -7.63 -14.01 -8.89
CA ILE A 3 -7.40 -12.84 -8.05
C ILE A 3 -6.38 -11.96 -8.75
N VAL A 4 -6.76 -10.76 -9.16
CA VAL A 4 -5.86 -9.77 -9.77
C VAL A 4 -5.45 -8.76 -8.72
N ILE A 5 -4.17 -8.67 -8.43
CA ILE A 5 -3.61 -7.70 -7.48
C ILE A 5 -3.04 -6.52 -8.28
N ASP A 6 -3.57 -5.31 -8.06
CA ASP A 6 -2.97 -4.08 -8.56
C ASP A 6 -1.80 -3.68 -7.68
N LEU A 7 -0.59 -3.96 -8.15
CA LEU A 7 0.62 -3.86 -7.32
C LEU A 7 1.37 -2.53 -7.49
N GLN A 8 0.69 -1.44 -7.89
CA GLN A 8 1.33 -0.13 -8.10
C GLN A 8 1.98 0.44 -6.83
N GLY A 9 1.46 0.16 -5.64
CA GLY A 9 2.09 0.56 -4.38
C GLY A 9 3.50 -0.01 -4.18
N ALA A 10 3.82 -1.16 -4.81
CA ALA A 10 5.17 -1.72 -4.84
C ALA A 10 6.01 -1.25 -6.04
N GLN A 11 5.47 -0.35 -6.88
CA GLN A 11 6.18 0.21 -8.04
C GLN A 11 6.52 1.68 -7.86
N CYS A 12 5.57 2.47 -7.36
CA CYS A 12 5.65 3.91 -7.20
C CYS A 12 6.54 4.33 -6.01
N ASP A 13 6.55 5.59 -5.66
CA ASP A 13 7.36 6.12 -4.55
C ASP A 13 7.08 5.43 -3.20
N SER A 14 5.87 4.91 -3.03
CA SER A 14 5.49 4.14 -1.83
C SER A 14 6.29 2.84 -1.66
N ARG A 15 6.92 2.31 -2.72
CA ARG A 15 7.75 1.08 -2.65
C ARG A 15 8.86 1.15 -1.61
N PHE A 16 9.34 2.36 -1.30
CA PHE A 16 10.38 2.60 -0.30
C PHE A 16 9.84 2.81 1.13
N ARG A 17 8.51 2.79 1.30
CA ARG A 17 7.80 3.04 2.56
C ARG A 17 7.09 1.79 3.07
N GLY A 18 6.49 1.88 4.27
CA GLY A 18 5.72 0.79 4.87
C GLY A 18 4.60 0.25 3.98
N ILE A 19 3.83 1.14 3.34
CA ILE A 19 2.72 0.79 2.44
C ILE A 19 3.18 -0.06 1.24
N GLY A 20 4.28 0.32 0.60
CA GLY A 20 4.83 -0.45 -0.51
C GLY A 20 5.38 -1.80 -0.08
N ARG A 21 6.05 -1.87 1.08
CA ARG A 21 6.47 -3.14 1.68
C ARG A 21 5.30 -4.04 2.00
N TYR A 22 4.26 -3.49 2.63
CA TYR A 22 3.02 -4.22 2.91
C TYR A 22 2.43 -4.79 1.62
N SER A 23 2.27 -3.95 0.58
CA SER A 23 1.72 -4.38 -0.72
C SER A 23 2.51 -5.54 -1.34
N LEU A 24 3.84 -5.45 -1.33
CA LEU A 24 4.72 -6.49 -1.86
C LEU A 24 4.65 -7.77 -1.02
N SER A 25 4.79 -7.65 0.31
CA SER A 25 4.79 -8.80 1.22
C SER A 25 3.46 -9.54 1.20
N LEU A 26 2.34 -8.80 1.15
CA LEU A 26 1.02 -9.38 1.01
C LEU A 26 0.86 -10.13 -0.31
N ALA A 27 1.23 -9.52 -1.43
CA ALA A 27 1.16 -10.17 -2.74
C ALA A 27 2.03 -11.44 -2.80
N LEU A 28 3.23 -11.43 -2.21
CA LEU A 28 4.09 -12.61 -2.08
C LEU A 28 3.44 -13.71 -1.22
N ALA A 29 2.85 -13.33 -0.09
CA ALA A 29 2.15 -14.28 0.78
C ALA A 29 0.94 -14.89 0.07
N MET A 30 0.15 -14.09 -0.64
CA MET A 30 -0.97 -14.57 -1.44
C MET A 30 -0.52 -15.53 -2.55
N ALA A 31 0.56 -15.21 -3.26
CA ALA A 31 1.11 -16.08 -4.30
C ALA A 31 1.61 -17.42 -3.74
N ARG A 32 2.32 -17.40 -2.60
CA ARG A 32 2.82 -18.61 -1.93
C ARG A 32 1.71 -19.50 -1.38
N ASN A 33 0.61 -18.92 -0.96
CA ASN A 33 -0.53 -19.61 -0.36
C ASN A 33 -1.75 -19.67 -1.29
N ALA A 34 -1.57 -19.49 -2.58
CA ALA A 34 -2.65 -19.42 -3.57
C ALA A 34 -3.53 -20.68 -3.59
N GLY A 35 -2.98 -21.87 -3.27
CA GLY A 35 -3.71 -23.15 -3.32
C GLY A 35 -4.32 -23.37 -4.70
N LYS A 36 -5.66 -23.43 -4.77
CA LYS A 36 -6.42 -23.59 -6.02
C LYS A 36 -6.77 -22.27 -6.72
N HIS A 37 -6.34 -21.14 -6.18
CA HIS A 37 -6.60 -19.83 -6.75
C HIS A 37 -5.52 -19.42 -7.74
N ASP A 38 -5.91 -18.66 -8.75
CA ASP A 38 -5.03 -18.16 -9.80
C ASP A 38 -4.70 -16.70 -9.50
N VAL A 39 -3.48 -16.43 -9.03
CA VAL A 39 -3.04 -15.09 -8.63
C VAL A 39 -2.35 -14.42 -9.81
N TRP A 40 -2.83 -13.23 -10.16
CA TRP A 40 -2.32 -12.37 -11.22
C TRP A 40 -1.85 -11.04 -10.66
N LEU A 41 -0.86 -10.43 -11.30
CA LEU A 41 -0.41 -9.08 -10.98
C LEU A 41 -0.73 -8.13 -12.13
N ALA A 42 -1.26 -6.97 -11.80
CA ALA A 42 -1.38 -5.83 -12.69
C ALA A 42 -0.31 -4.79 -12.32
N LEU A 43 0.53 -4.44 -13.29
CA LEU A 43 1.63 -3.49 -13.15
C LEU A 43 1.45 -2.31 -14.10
N ASN A 44 1.93 -1.15 -13.69
CA ASN A 44 1.90 0.07 -14.47
C ASN A 44 3.21 0.24 -15.25
N SER A 45 3.13 0.44 -16.57
CA SER A 45 4.29 0.64 -17.45
C SER A 45 5.05 1.94 -17.18
N ALA A 46 4.48 2.89 -16.46
CA ALA A 46 5.15 4.12 -16.06
C ALA A 46 6.38 3.86 -15.14
N PHE A 47 6.47 2.66 -14.55
CA PHE A 47 7.54 2.28 -13.63
C PHE A 47 8.38 1.10 -14.16
N PRO A 48 9.12 1.26 -15.29
CA PRO A 48 9.76 0.14 -15.99
C PRO A 48 10.82 -0.59 -15.16
N GLN A 49 11.55 0.11 -14.30
CA GLN A 49 12.57 -0.51 -13.45
C GLN A 49 11.96 -1.49 -12.46
N SER A 50 10.87 -1.08 -11.78
CA SER A 50 10.18 -1.95 -10.81
C SER A 50 9.53 -3.18 -11.46
N ILE A 51 9.15 -3.11 -12.75
CA ILE A 51 8.59 -4.26 -13.47
C ILE A 51 9.60 -5.40 -13.53
N LEU A 52 10.86 -5.12 -13.85
CA LEU A 52 11.91 -6.13 -13.92
C LEU A 52 12.19 -6.74 -12.55
N GLU A 53 12.27 -5.90 -11.52
CA GLU A 53 12.47 -6.32 -10.14
C GLU A 53 11.33 -7.22 -9.66
N LEU A 54 10.08 -6.83 -9.90
CA LEU A 54 8.90 -7.61 -9.51
C LEU A 54 8.80 -8.93 -10.28
N ARG A 55 9.07 -8.95 -11.59
CA ARG A 55 9.13 -10.19 -12.37
C ARG A 55 10.16 -11.16 -11.78
N GLN A 56 11.31 -10.67 -11.34
CA GLN A 56 12.32 -11.51 -10.70
C GLN A 56 11.87 -11.98 -9.30
N THR A 57 11.24 -11.11 -8.52
CA THR A 57 10.74 -11.40 -7.18
C THR A 57 9.66 -12.50 -7.18
N PHE A 58 8.77 -12.49 -8.17
CA PHE A 58 7.68 -13.47 -8.30
C PHE A 58 8.04 -14.68 -9.17
N LYS A 59 9.31 -14.80 -9.61
CA LYS A 59 9.77 -15.94 -10.40
C LYS A 59 9.57 -17.26 -9.64
N GLY A 60 8.88 -18.20 -10.28
CA GLY A 60 8.55 -19.49 -9.67
C GLY A 60 7.35 -19.48 -8.71
N LEU A 61 6.78 -18.30 -8.42
CA LEU A 61 5.55 -18.17 -7.63
C LEU A 61 4.33 -17.88 -8.50
N ILE A 62 4.49 -17.08 -9.53
CA ILE A 62 3.44 -16.70 -10.48
C ILE A 62 3.93 -16.99 -11.89
N ASP A 63 3.05 -17.52 -12.74
CA ASP A 63 3.34 -17.69 -14.17
C ASP A 63 3.67 -16.31 -14.76
N PRO A 64 4.80 -16.14 -15.49
CA PRO A 64 5.14 -14.89 -16.16
C PRO A 64 4.01 -14.31 -17.03
N ALA A 65 3.16 -15.16 -17.61
CA ALA A 65 1.98 -14.74 -18.38
C ALA A 65 0.89 -14.08 -17.52
N ASN A 66 0.88 -14.34 -16.21
CA ASN A 66 -0.07 -13.75 -15.27
C ASN A 66 0.42 -12.40 -14.68
N ILE A 67 1.63 -11.97 -15.03
CA ILE A 67 2.14 -10.64 -14.70
C ILE A 67 1.83 -9.71 -15.87
N ARG A 68 0.74 -8.95 -15.77
CA ARG A 68 0.20 -8.14 -16.83
C ARG A 68 0.52 -6.67 -16.63
N ILE A 69 0.73 -5.95 -17.74
CA ILE A 69 1.18 -4.55 -17.70
C ILE A 69 0.16 -3.71 -18.45
N PHE A 70 -0.32 -2.65 -17.84
CA PHE A 70 -1.16 -1.62 -18.49
C PHE A 70 -0.36 -0.34 -18.72
N ASN A 71 -0.85 0.48 -19.64
CA ASN A 71 -0.25 1.75 -20.02
C ASN A 71 -1.10 2.91 -19.54
N ASN A 72 -0.44 3.96 -19.03
CA ASN A 72 -1.06 5.25 -18.78
C ASN A 72 -1.16 6.09 -20.07
N SER A 73 -2.00 7.11 -20.05
CA SER A 73 -2.12 8.11 -21.13
C SER A 73 -1.04 9.21 -21.09
N GLY A 74 0.16 8.91 -20.57
CA GLY A 74 1.27 9.84 -20.35
C GLY A 74 1.48 10.12 -18.86
N HIS A 75 2.08 11.25 -18.51
CA HIS A 75 2.25 11.66 -17.12
C HIS A 75 0.92 11.91 -16.42
N THR A 76 0.75 11.31 -15.24
CA THR A 76 -0.50 11.31 -14.47
C THR A 76 -0.32 11.82 -13.02
N ALA A 77 0.87 12.30 -12.63
CA ALA A 77 1.07 12.88 -11.31
C ALA A 77 0.10 14.06 -11.07
N GLU A 78 -0.77 13.93 -10.06
CA GLU A 78 -1.86 14.90 -9.82
C GLU A 78 -1.38 16.21 -9.18
N VAL A 79 -0.15 16.25 -8.70
CA VAL A 79 0.49 17.50 -8.28
C VAL A 79 0.50 18.54 -9.42
N GLU A 80 0.49 18.09 -10.67
CA GLU A 80 0.38 18.92 -11.86
C GLU A 80 -1.08 19.03 -12.33
N PRO A 81 -1.78 20.15 -12.11
CA PRO A 81 -3.21 20.29 -12.45
C PRO A 81 -3.53 20.04 -13.93
N THR A 82 -2.57 20.30 -14.81
CA THR A 82 -2.70 20.05 -16.27
C THR A 82 -2.87 18.56 -16.61
N ASN A 83 -2.50 17.67 -15.68
CA ASN A 83 -2.67 16.23 -15.85
C ASN A 83 -4.08 15.72 -15.54
N ALA A 84 -4.97 16.53 -15.01
CA ALA A 84 -6.28 16.11 -14.50
C ALA A 84 -7.07 15.25 -15.51
N TRP A 85 -7.09 15.62 -16.79
CA TRP A 85 -7.76 14.82 -17.82
C TRP A 85 -7.06 13.49 -18.10
N ARG A 86 -5.71 13.45 -18.04
CA ARG A 86 -4.92 12.22 -18.22
C ARG A 86 -5.18 11.25 -17.09
N VAL A 87 -5.23 11.74 -15.86
CA VAL A 87 -5.58 10.96 -14.67
C VAL A 87 -6.92 10.29 -14.86
N ARG A 88 -7.98 11.06 -15.19
CA ARG A 88 -9.34 10.53 -15.39
C ARG A 88 -9.41 9.50 -16.51
N THR A 89 -8.68 9.74 -17.59
CA THR A 89 -8.59 8.80 -18.71
C THR A 89 -7.85 7.54 -18.29
N SER A 90 -6.71 7.66 -17.63
CA SER A 90 -5.89 6.53 -17.19
C SER A 90 -6.59 5.69 -16.12
N GLU A 91 -7.37 6.29 -15.21
CA GLU A 91 -8.22 5.57 -14.27
C GLU A 91 -9.19 4.63 -14.98
N ARG A 92 -9.90 5.14 -16.01
CA ARG A 92 -10.85 4.34 -16.81
C ARG A 92 -10.14 3.27 -17.62
N MET A 93 -9.03 3.61 -18.27
CA MET A 93 -8.22 2.65 -19.04
C MET A 93 -7.71 1.51 -18.15
N ARG A 94 -7.23 1.84 -16.94
CA ARG A 94 -6.76 0.85 -15.97
C ARG A 94 -7.92 -0.06 -15.51
N GLU A 95 -9.07 0.51 -15.13
CA GLU A 95 -10.22 -0.30 -14.70
C GLU A 95 -10.71 -1.20 -15.84
N HIS A 96 -10.79 -0.68 -17.07
CA HIS A 96 -11.09 -1.49 -18.23
C HIS A 96 -10.08 -2.63 -18.44
N PHE A 97 -8.78 -2.31 -18.34
CA PHE A 97 -7.73 -3.33 -18.43
C PHE A 97 -7.90 -4.43 -17.37
N LEU A 98 -8.15 -4.05 -16.12
CA LEU A 98 -8.37 -5.02 -15.04
C LEU A 98 -9.58 -5.91 -15.32
N GLU A 99 -10.67 -5.36 -15.83
CA GLU A 99 -11.87 -6.11 -16.20
C GLU A 99 -11.60 -7.10 -17.36
N GLN A 100 -10.79 -6.72 -18.36
CA GLN A 100 -10.41 -7.61 -19.46
C GLN A 100 -9.59 -8.83 -19.01
N LEU A 101 -8.99 -8.79 -17.83
CA LEU A 101 -8.34 -9.96 -17.22
C LEU A 101 -9.36 -10.96 -16.67
N LYS A 102 -10.66 -10.64 -16.69
CA LYS A 102 -11.77 -11.46 -16.16
C LYS A 102 -11.51 -11.94 -14.74
N PRO A 103 -11.25 -11.02 -13.77
CA PRO A 103 -11.04 -11.37 -12.38
C PRO A 103 -12.33 -11.79 -11.70
N ASP A 104 -12.25 -12.78 -10.81
CA ASP A 104 -13.30 -12.99 -9.81
C ASP A 104 -13.20 -11.91 -8.72
N ILE A 105 -11.95 -11.53 -8.35
CA ILE A 105 -11.65 -10.48 -7.37
C ILE A 105 -10.49 -9.62 -7.89
N ILE A 106 -10.64 -8.30 -7.75
CA ILE A 106 -9.55 -7.32 -7.88
C ILE A 106 -9.17 -6.89 -6.47
N HIS A 107 -7.88 -6.98 -6.14
CA HIS A 107 -7.37 -6.46 -4.88
C HIS A 107 -6.47 -5.23 -5.14
N ILE A 108 -6.79 -4.12 -4.47
CA ILE A 108 -6.00 -2.89 -4.48
C ILE A 108 -5.40 -2.70 -3.08
N PRO A 109 -4.10 -3.03 -2.88
CA PRO A 109 -3.44 -2.93 -1.56
C PRO A 109 -3.28 -1.50 -1.07
N THR A 110 -3.28 -0.50 -1.96
CA THR A 110 -3.23 0.92 -1.63
C THR A 110 -3.96 1.74 -2.68
N LEU A 111 -4.87 2.61 -2.23
CA LEU A 111 -5.70 3.45 -3.11
C LEU A 111 -5.18 4.90 -3.20
N PHE A 112 -4.45 5.37 -2.19
CA PHE A 112 -4.03 6.77 -2.07
C PHE A 112 -2.67 7.03 -2.76
N GLU A 113 -2.51 6.51 -3.98
CA GLU A 113 -1.32 6.70 -4.81
C GLU A 113 -1.59 7.65 -5.99
N GLY A 114 -0.52 8.26 -6.54
CA GLY A 114 -0.58 9.04 -7.77
C GLY A 114 -0.67 10.55 -7.57
N TYR A 115 -0.40 11.09 -6.35
CA TYR A 115 -0.31 12.54 -6.19
C TYR A 115 1.02 13.08 -6.76
N GLY A 116 2.15 12.51 -6.37
CA GLY A 116 3.48 12.96 -6.75
C GLY A 116 4.15 12.12 -7.86
N ASP A 117 3.52 11.05 -8.28
CA ASP A 117 4.05 10.12 -9.28
C ASP A 117 2.96 9.66 -10.27
N ASP A 118 3.34 8.83 -11.22
CA ASP A 118 2.47 8.36 -12.30
C ASP A 118 1.62 7.12 -11.93
N ALA A 119 1.44 6.81 -10.63
CA ALA A 119 0.51 5.77 -10.22
C ALA A 119 -0.94 6.21 -10.48
N VAL A 120 -1.77 5.25 -10.88
CA VAL A 120 -3.18 5.50 -11.20
C VAL A 120 -4.04 4.47 -10.47
N THR A 121 -4.78 4.93 -9.47
CA THR A 121 -5.65 4.09 -8.65
C THR A 121 -7.04 4.69 -8.55
N SER A 122 -8.05 3.87 -8.76
CA SER A 122 -9.46 4.25 -8.66
C SER A 122 -10.34 3.02 -8.45
N VAL A 123 -11.57 3.25 -8.01
CA VAL A 123 -12.65 2.27 -8.02
C VAL A 123 -13.92 2.96 -8.51
N GLY A 124 -14.60 2.35 -9.46
CA GLY A 124 -15.89 2.84 -9.95
C GLY A 124 -15.79 4.00 -10.94
N SER A 125 -14.63 4.22 -11.55
CA SER A 125 -14.47 5.18 -12.66
C SER A 125 -14.94 4.61 -14.00
N TYR A 126 -14.90 3.28 -14.15
CA TYR A 126 -15.37 2.53 -15.32
C TYR A 126 -16.24 1.32 -14.92
N THR A 127 -15.84 0.57 -13.91
CA THR A 127 -16.55 -0.62 -13.40
C THR A 127 -17.43 -0.28 -12.19
N SER A 128 -18.32 -1.18 -11.77
CA SER A 128 -19.13 -0.99 -10.57
C SER A 128 -18.33 -1.12 -9.26
N GLY A 129 -17.13 -1.71 -9.30
CA GLY A 129 -16.29 -1.95 -8.13
C GLY A 129 -16.74 -3.09 -7.21
N HIS A 130 -17.87 -3.74 -7.46
CA HIS A 130 -18.46 -4.74 -6.56
C HIS A 130 -17.56 -5.97 -6.31
N ASN A 131 -16.72 -6.34 -7.27
CA ASN A 131 -15.72 -7.41 -7.16
C ASN A 131 -14.33 -6.91 -6.74
N THR A 132 -14.25 -5.65 -6.28
CA THR A 132 -13.00 -5.03 -5.85
C THR A 132 -12.93 -5.02 -4.32
N ALA A 133 -11.81 -5.50 -3.79
CA ALA A 133 -11.40 -5.35 -2.40
C ALA A 133 -10.29 -4.30 -2.31
N VAL A 134 -10.40 -3.36 -1.38
CA VAL A 134 -9.37 -2.33 -1.14
C VAL A 134 -8.84 -2.46 0.26
N THR A 135 -7.51 -2.47 0.42
CA THR A 135 -6.91 -2.35 1.76
C THR A 135 -6.96 -0.90 2.23
N ILE A 136 -7.47 -0.69 3.43
CA ILE A 136 -7.44 0.58 4.15
C ILE A 136 -6.38 0.52 5.25
N HIS A 137 -5.42 1.46 5.21
CA HIS A 137 -4.35 1.55 6.20
C HIS A 137 -4.78 2.41 7.39
N ASP A 138 -5.11 3.67 7.15
CA ASP A 138 -5.64 4.60 8.16
C ASP A 138 -6.45 5.71 7.48
N LEU A 139 -7.17 6.48 8.30
CA LEU A 139 -7.87 7.70 7.91
C LEU A 139 -7.36 8.92 8.68
N ILE A 140 -6.13 8.88 9.18
CA ILE A 140 -5.53 9.96 9.95
C ILE A 140 -5.66 11.32 9.24
N PRO A 141 -5.40 11.45 7.91
CA PRO A 141 -5.59 12.74 7.23
C PRO A 141 -7.05 13.23 7.22
N LEU A 142 -8.03 12.35 7.27
CA LEU A 142 -9.44 12.73 7.38
C LEU A 142 -9.76 13.31 8.76
N MET A 143 -9.21 12.70 9.81
CA MET A 143 -9.47 13.07 11.21
C MET A 143 -8.68 14.33 11.62
N ASP A 144 -7.51 14.55 11.06
CA ASP A 144 -6.65 15.71 11.37
C ASP A 144 -6.25 16.46 10.10
N GLN A 145 -7.26 17.04 9.45
CA GLN A 145 -7.09 17.75 8.17
C GLN A 145 -6.17 18.97 8.29
N ALA A 146 -6.16 19.64 9.44
CA ALA A 146 -5.34 20.82 9.65
C ALA A 146 -3.85 20.51 9.51
N ASN A 147 -3.41 19.37 10.02
CA ASN A 147 -2.01 18.95 9.97
C ASN A 147 -1.64 18.20 8.69
N TYR A 148 -2.56 17.40 8.15
CA TYR A 148 -2.23 16.49 7.03
C TYR A 148 -2.71 16.97 5.66
N LEU A 149 -3.73 17.86 5.61
CA LEU A 149 -4.32 18.36 4.38
C LEU A 149 -4.29 19.91 4.28
N PRO A 150 -3.20 20.60 4.70
CA PRO A 150 -3.12 22.06 4.62
C PRO A 150 -3.02 22.55 3.18
N ASN A 151 -2.43 21.74 2.28
CA ASN A 151 -2.31 22.06 0.87
C ASN A 151 -3.62 21.73 0.13
N PRO A 152 -4.25 22.70 -0.58
CA PRO A 152 -5.50 22.47 -1.30
C PRO A 152 -5.42 21.33 -2.31
N GLY A 153 -4.34 21.22 -3.08
CA GLY A 153 -4.18 20.15 -4.09
C GLY A 153 -4.12 18.77 -3.47
N ILE A 154 -3.37 18.61 -2.36
CA ILE A 154 -3.32 17.34 -1.61
C ILE A 154 -4.71 17.03 -1.02
N ARG A 155 -5.41 18.02 -0.51
CA ARG A 155 -6.75 17.87 0.05
C ARG A 155 -7.76 17.41 -1.00
N ASP A 156 -7.77 18.04 -2.16
CA ASP A 156 -8.68 17.68 -3.25
C ASP A 156 -8.40 16.26 -3.78
N PHE A 157 -7.11 15.92 -3.93
CA PHE A 157 -6.68 14.54 -4.23
C PHE A 157 -7.20 13.56 -3.19
N TYR A 158 -6.95 13.82 -1.91
CA TYR A 158 -7.33 12.94 -0.81
C TYR A 158 -8.84 12.68 -0.79
N PHE A 159 -9.66 13.74 -0.84
CA PHE A 159 -11.11 13.60 -0.84
C PHE A 159 -11.63 12.87 -2.08
N ARG A 160 -11.00 13.06 -3.22
CA ARG A 160 -11.33 12.27 -4.42
C ARG A 160 -11.04 10.79 -4.23
N LYS A 161 -9.94 10.43 -3.57
CA LYS A 161 -9.66 9.03 -3.21
C LYS A 161 -10.65 8.50 -2.16
N ILE A 162 -11.07 9.32 -1.20
CA ILE A 162 -12.15 8.97 -0.26
C ILE A 162 -13.44 8.63 -1.02
N GLU A 163 -13.83 9.43 -2.01
CA GLU A 163 -15.02 9.13 -2.83
C GLU A 163 -14.85 7.82 -3.63
N SER A 164 -13.66 7.53 -4.10
CA SER A 164 -13.35 6.25 -4.74
C SER A 164 -13.40 5.08 -3.74
N LEU A 165 -12.96 5.30 -2.50
CA LEU A 165 -12.98 4.31 -1.42
C LEU A 165 -14.38 3.89 -0.97
N LYS A 166 -15.43 4.65 -1.30
CA LYS A 166 -16.83 4.30 -1.01
C LYS A 166 -17.44 3.28 -1.98
N ARG A 167 -16.75 2.91 -3.05
CA ARG A 167 -17.29 2.11 -4.16
C ARG A 167 -16.87 0.64 -4.21
N PRO A 168 -15.80 0.16 -3.56
CA PRO A 168 -15.47 -1.25 -3.51
C PRO A 168 -16.59 -2.10 -2.93
N GLY A 169 -16.60 -3.39 -3.28
CA GLY A 169 -17.50 -4.37 -2.64
C GLY A 169 -17.06 -4.75 -1.23
N LEU A 170 -15.76 -4.59 -0.92
CA LEU A 170 -15.16 -4.99 0.35
C LEU A 170 -14.01 -4.06 0.73
N LEU A 171 -13.88 -3.74 2.02
CA LEU A 171 -12.67 -3.17 2.60
C LEU A 171 -11.92 -4.21 3.44
N LEU A 172 -10.60 -4.18 3.35
CA LEU A 172 -9.68 -4.99 4.15
C LEU A 172 -8.91 -4.03 5.07
N ALA A 173 -9.27 -3.99 6.34
CA ALA A 173 -8.61 -3.12 7.30
C ALA A 173 -7.36 -3.78 7.88
N ILE A 174 -6.26 -3.05 8.01
CA ILE A 174 -5.00 -3.55 8.57
C ILE A 174 -5.05 -3.70 10.11
N SER A 175 -6.06 -3.12 10.74
CA SER A 175 -6.25 -3.17 12.19
C SER A 175 -7.73 -2.97 12.55
N GLU A 176 -8.09 -3.28 13.79
CA GLU A 176 -9.43 -2.97 14.27
C GLU A 176 -9.67 -1.46 14.38
N SER A 177 -8.64 -0.68 14.69
CA SER A 177 -8.71 0.78 14.65
C SER A 177 -9.11 1.29 13.27
N SER A 178 -8.38 0.88 12.22
CA SER A 178 -8.69 1.26 10.83
C SER A 178 -10.07 0.79 10.39
N ARG A 179 -10.51 -0.37 10.88
CA ARG A 179 -11.86 -0.87 10.64
C ARG A 179 -12.91 0.06 11.24
N MET A 180 -12.75 0.42 12.51
CA MET A 180 -13.66 1.32 13.22
C MET A 180 -13.68 2.72 12.60
N GLU A 181 -12.52 3.25 12.22
CA GLU A 181 -12.42 4.55 11.52
C GLU A 181 -13.26 4.57 10.23
N ALA A 182 -13.22 3.50 9.43
CA ALA A 182 -14.00 3.42 8.19
C ALA A 182 -15.52 3.34 8.46
N ILE A 183 -15.94 2.64 9.51
CA ILE A 183 -17.35 2.57 9.92
C ILE A 183 -17.82 3.96 10.38
N GLU A 184 -17.04 4.61 11.22
CA GLU A 184 -17.43 5.84 11.90
C GLU A 184 -17.37 7.06 10.98
N HIS A 185 -16.31 7.18 10.17
CA HIS A 185 -16.06 8.39 9.37
C HIS A 185 -16.48 8.27 7.90
N LEU A 186 -16.61 7.04 7.36
CA LEU A 186 -17.03 6.82 5.98
C LEU A 186 -18.39 6.15 5.85
N ALA A 187 -19.07 5.89 6.97
CA ALA A 187 -20.36 5.21 7.04
C ALA A 187 -20.36 3.85 6.31
N TRP A 188 -19.25 3.13 6.36
CA TRP A 188 -19.17 1.78 5.82
C TRP A 188 -19.96 0.78 6.67
N SER A 189 -20.63 -0.15 5.99
CA SER A 189 -21.36 -1.24 6.64
C SER A 189 -20.38 -2.23 7.30
N PRO A 190 -20.53 -2.54 8.60
CA PRO A 190 -19.57 -3.38 9.33
C PRO A 190 -19.32 -4.75 8.73
N GLU A 191 -20.32 -5.33 8.04
CA GLU A 191 -20.22 -6.63 7.35
C GLU A 191 -19.41 -6.58 6.06
N LYS A 192 -19.13 -5.39 5.53
CA LYS A 192 -18.32 -5.16 4.33
C LYS A 192 -16.90 -4.68 4.63
N ILE A 193 -16.49 -4.73 5.89
CA ILE A 193 -15.13 -4.42 6.30
C ILE A 193 -14.59 -5.56 7.15
N ILE A 194 -13.52 -6.18 6.68
CA ILE A 194 -12.86 -7.28 7.37
C ILE A 194 -11.53 -6.79 7.91
N ASN A 195 -11.28 -6.97 9.21
CA ASN A 195 -9.96 -6.78 9.78
C ASN A 195 -9.09 -7.97 9.40
N THR A 196 -8.07 -7.74 8.55
CA THR A 196 -7.10 -8.75 8.13
C THR A 196 -5.83 -8.72 8.98
N SER A 197 -5.68 -7.71 9.82
CA SER A 197 -4.47 -7.42 10.59
C SER A 197 -3.23 -7.25 9.70
N GLU A 198 -2.09 -6.92 10.31
CA GLU A 198 -0.78 -6.95 9.66
C GLU A 198 0.06 -8.09 10.23
N GLY A 199 0.76 -8.81 9.36
CA GLY A 199 1.73 -9.82 9.74
C GLY A 199 3.15 -9.28 9.70
N ALA A 200 4.04 -9.84 10.52
CA ALA A 200 5.47 -9.59 10.37
C ALA A 200 6.06 -10.44 9.24
N ASP A 201 6.97 -9.87 8.46
CA ASP A 201 7.70 -10.61 7.45
C ASP A 201 8.56 -11.71 8.10
N ALA A 202 8.71 -12.85 7.43
CA ALA A 202 9.40 -14.03 7.94
C ALA A 202 10.88 -13.80 8.33
N HIS A 203 11.50 -12.72 7.86
CA HIS A 203 12.86 -12.38 8.28
C HIS A 203 12.92 -11.76 9.70
N PHE A 204 11.81 -11.21 10.21
CA PHE A 204 11.72 -10.76 11.60
C PHE A 204 11.47 -11.95 12.52
N LYS A 205 12.54 -12.58 12.93
CA LYS A 205 12.49 -13.71 13.85
C LYS A 205 13.57 -13.57 14.90
N GLN A 206 13.35 -14.16 16.06
CA GLN A 206 14.38 -14.25 17.09
C GLN A 206 15.52 -15.11 16.56
N ILE A 207 16.74 -14.59 16.65
CA ILE A 207 17.96 -15.26 16.25
C ILE A 207 18.84 -15.37 17.52
N GLU A 208 19.26 -16.58 17.85
CA GLU A 208 20.28 -16.76 18.85
C GLU A 208 21.65 -16.39 18.26
N LEU A 209 22.32 -15.46 18.89
CA LEU A 209 23.64 -15.00 18.49
C LEU A 209 24.69 -15.56 19.43
N SER A 210 25.81 -16.04 18.89
CA SER A 210 26.99 -16.38 19.71
C SER A 210 27.55 -15.13 20.42
N GLU A 211 28.27 -15.30 21.52
CA GLU A 211 28.84 -14.17 22.24
C GLU A 211 29.87 -13.41 21.39
N GLU A 212 30.60 -14.08 20.51
CA GLU A 212 31.51 -13.44 19.55
C GLU A 212 30.71 -12.51 18.59
N ARG A 213 29.57 -12.97 18.08
CA ARG A 213 28.74 -12.17 17.18
C ARG A 213 28.11 -10.99 17.92
N LYS A 214 27.66 -11.17 19.16
CA LYS A 214 27.17 -10.07 20.02
C LYS A 214 28.25 -9.04 20.25
N SER A 215 29.50 -9.49 20.56
CA SER A 215 30.64 -8.60 20.74
C SER A 215 31.00 -7.81 19.50
N GLN A 216 31.01 -8.47 18.33
CA GLN A 216 31.22 -7.79 17.05
C GLN A 216 30.18 -6.70 16.79
N LEU A 217 28.88 -7.00 16.99
CA LEU A 217 27.80 -6.04 16.80
C LEU A 217 27.93 -4.88 17.78
N ARG A 218 28.22 -5.15 19.06
CA ARG A 218 28.44 -4.09 20.04
C ARG A 218 29.59 -3.16 19.61
N SER A 219 30.72 -3.73 19.17
CA SER A 219 31.86 -2.96 18.68
C SER A 219 31.50 -2.16 17.42
N GLN A 220 30.87 -2.82 16.45
CA GLN A 220 30.48 -2.21 15.17
C GLN A 220 29.57 -0.99 15.34
N TYR A 221 28.62 -1.06 16.27
CA TYR A 221 27.61 -0.01 16.50
C TYR A 221 27.91 0.84 17.76
N GLY A 222 29.06 0.68 18.41
CA GLY A 222 29.43 1.46 19.59
C GLY A 222 28.52 1.21 20.80
N ILE A 223 27.93 0.03 20.94
CA ILE A 223 26.96 -0.29 22.00
C ILE A 223 27.73 -0.74 23.26
N ALA A 224 28.04 0.21 24.09
CA ALA A 224 28.79 -0.07 25.33
C ALA A 224 27.91 -0.43 26.55
N ARG A 225 26.59 -0.09 26.49
CA ARG A 225 25.64 -0.23 27.61
C ARG A 225 24.32 -0.80 27.13
N LYS A 226 23.35 -0.95 28.04
CA LYS A 226 21.94 -1.18 27.68
C LYS A 226 21.46 -0.05 26.76
N MET A 227 20.70 -0.38 25.74
CA MET A 227 20.20 0.59 24.77
C MET A 227 18.69 0.46 24.61
N VAL A 228 18.07 1.56 24.24
CA VAL A 228 16.72 1.60 23.67
C VAL A 228 16.87 1.87 22.19
N MET A 229 16.33 0.99 21.34
CA MET A 229 16.35 1.18 19.90
C MET A 229 15.01 1.80 19.46
N TYR A 230 15.11 2.94 18.79
CA TYR A 230 13.97 3.63 18.21
C TYR A 230 14.04 3.52 16.66
N ALA A 231 13.08 2.85 16.07
CA ALA A 231 13.01 2.62 14.63
C ALA A 231 11.62 3.02 14.05
N PRO A 232 11.29 4.32 14.04
CA PRO A 232 9.93 4.81 13.75
C PRO A 232 9.59 4.89 12.27
N GLY A 233 10.55 4.76 11.37
CA GLY A 233 10.35 5.04 9.94
C GLY A 233 10.20 6.53 9.58
N GLY A 234 10.58 7.44 10.50
CA GLY A 234 10.53 8.90 10.32
C GLY A 234 10.40 9.65 11.64
N PHE A 235 10.46 10.99 11.58
CA PHE A 235 10.36 11.89 12.73
C PHE A 235 9.06 12.72 12.72
N ASP A 236 8.00 12.18 12.17
CA ASP A 236 6.65 12.76 12.22
C ASP A 236 6.20 12.92 13.67
N SER A 237 5.49 14.02 13.99
CA SER A 237 5.02 14.33 15.36
C SER A 237 4.19 13.21 15.98
N ARG A 238 3.46 12.44 15.17
CA ARG A 238 2.72 11.24 15.62
C ARG A 238 3.60 10.17 16.26
N LYS A 239 4.90 10.14 15.90
CA LYS A 239 5.86 9.17 16.45
C LYS A 239 6.34 9.55 17.85
N ASN A 240 5.98 10.73 18.32
CA ASN A 240 6.23 11.23 19.67
C ASN A 240 7.68 11.03 20.15
N PHE A 241 8.65 11.36 19.26
CA PHE A 241 10.07 11.20 19.57
C PHE A 241 10.47 12.07 20.77
N ASP A 242 9.93 13.29 20.89
CA ASP A 242 10.20 14.19 22.00
C ASP A 242 9.74 13.58 23.33
N GLY A 243 8.57 12.94 23.36
CA GLY A 243 8.09 12.23 24.55
C GLY A 243 9.01 11.05 24.94
N LEU A 244 9.53 10.31 23.94
CA LEU A 244 10.51 9.27 24.21
C LEU A 244 11.80 9.85 24.80
N MET A 245 12.31 10.97 24.25
CA MET A 245 13.53 11.62 24.76
C MET A 245 13.33 12.15 26.17
N GLN A 246 12.18 12.75 26.48
CA GLN A 246 11.83 13.18 27.83
C GLN A 246 11.79 12.01 28.81
N ALA A 247 11.10 10.91 28.43
CA ALA A 247 11.04 9.71 29.28
C ALA A 247 12.40 9.05 29.51
N TYR A 248 13.33 9.16 28.54
CA TYR A 248 14.68 8.60 28.66
C TYR A 248 15.61 9.47 29.51
N SER A 249 15.32 10.77 29.66
CA SER A 249 16.12 11.71 30.46
C SER A 249 15.80 11.70 31.95
N LEU A 250 14.74 11.00 32.35
CA LEU A 250 14.33 10.79 33.75
C LEU A 250 15.09 9.59 34.37
#